data_226aa7c54529e559adba84a8feaa3a6e
#
_entry.id   226aa7c54529e559adba84a8feaa3a6e
#
_cell.length_a   1.000
_cell.length_b   1.000
_cell.length_c   1.000
_cell.angle_alpha   90.00
_cell.angle_beta   90.00
_cell.angle_gamma   90.00
#
_symmetry.space_group_name_H-M   'P 1'
#
loop_
_entity.id
_entity.type
_entity.pdbx_description
1 polymer ?
#
loop_
_entity_poly.entity_id
_entity_poly.type
_entity_poly.pdbx_seq_one_letter_code
_entity_poly.pdbx_strand_id
1 'polypeptide(L)'
;GGPRIEFTGGRVDAPVERAVAPGRLPEAEHGLMEGWKVDDEGRMEGWERLAQHVRDVFGRMGFGDREAVALLCGGHVYGRCHVESSGYNGAWVENPTIFSNEYAADMIGDEW
;
A
#
# COMPACT_ATOMS: atom_id res chain seq x y z
N GLY A 1 15.71 18.74 -4.89
CA GLY A 1 14.77 19.28 -3.94
C GLY A 1 13.35 18.91 -4.30
N GLY A 2 12.54 18.57 -3.31
CA GLY A 2 11.11 18.30 -3.49
C GLY A 2 10.31 19.59 -3.71
N PRO A 3 8.99 19.45 -3.97
CA PRO A 3 8.11 20.60 -4.10
C PRO A 3 8.03 21.39 -2.79
N ARG A 4 7.80 22.68 -2.90
CA ARG A 4 7.51 23.51 -1.74
C ARG A 4 6.05 23.32 -1.35
N ILE A 5 5.81 22.79 -0.17
CA ILE A 5 4.46 22.56 0.37
C ILE A 5 4.22 23.57 1.48
N GLU A 6 3.10 24.32 1.38
CA GLU A 6 2.69 25.21 2.45
C GLU A 6 2.19 24.39 3.64
N PHE A 7 2.67 24.75 4.81
CA PHE A 7 2.29 24.09 6.05
C PHE A 7 1.55 25.07 6.95
N THR A 8 0.36 24.68 7.39
CA THR A 8 -0.42 25.44 8.35
C THR A 8 -0.39 24.72 9.70
N GLY A 9 0.19 25.34 10.71
CA GLY A 9 0.19 24.85 12.08
C GLY A 9 -1.18 24.97 12.76
N GLY A 10 -1.23 24.59 14.05
CA GLY A 10 -2.42 24.73 14.88
C GLY A 10 -3.26 23.46 15.04
N ARG A 11 -2.79 22.32 14.51
CA ARG A 11 -3.39 21.02 14.84
C ARG A 11 -3.06 20.66 16.27
N VAL A 12 -4.05 20.09 16.95
CA VAL A 12 -3.94 19.54 18.30
C VAL A 12 -4.45 18.11 18.31
N ASP A 13 -3.99 17.33 19.26
CA ASP A 13 -4.47 15.95 19.42
C ASP A 13 -5.97 15.95 19.76
N ALA A 14 -6.69 14.95 19.27
CA ALA A 14 -8.08 14.78 19.62
C ALA A 14 -8.18 14.42 21.11
N PRO A 15 -9.21 14.94 21.83
CA PRO A 15 -9.37 14.66 23.26
C PRO A 15 -9.70 13.20 23.57
N VAL A 16 -10.09 12.43 22.56
CA VAL A 16 -10.42 11.00 22.66
C VAL A 16 -9.87 10.30 21.41
N GLU A 17 -9.28 9.13 21.62
CA GLU A 17 -8.84 8.27 20.54
C GLU A 17 -10.03 7.92 19.61
N ARG A 18 -9.83 8.08 18.32
CA ARG A 18 -10.80 7.74 17.28
C ARG A 18 -10.27 6.58 16.46
N ALA A 19 -10.63 5.38 16.85
CA ALA A 19 -10.32 4.20 16.06
C ALA A 19 -11.03 4.23 14.71
N VAL A 20 -10.34 3.78 13.68
CA VAL A 20 -10.93 3.56 12.36
C VAL A 20 -11.83 2.33 12.43
N ALA A 21 -13.00 2.39 11.79
CA ALA A 21 -13.88 1.23 11.71
C ALA A 21 -13.16 0.06 11.03
N PRO A 22 -13.33 -1.18 11.52
CA PRO A 22 -12.73 -2.36 10.91
C PRO A 22 -13.05 -2.46 9.40
N GLY A 23 -12.11 -2.92 8.60
CA GLY A 23 -12.26 -3.10 7.15
C GLY A 23 -12.19 -1.82 6.31
N ARG A 24 -11.95 -0.64 6.90
CA ARG A 24 -11.78 0.60 6.14
C ARG A 24 -10.41 0.76 5.50
N LEU A 25 -9.39 0.15 6.07
CA LEU A 25 -8.03 0.16 5.56
C LEU A 25 -7.63 -1.26 5.15
N PRO A 26 -6.72 -1.41 4.16
CA PRO A 26 -6.14 -2.71 3.86
C PRO A 26 -5.42 -3.26 5.08
N GLU A 27 -5.71 -4.49 5.43
CA GLU A 27 -4.99 -5.21 6.49
C GLU A 27 -3.95 -6.12 5.87
N ALA A 28 -2.75 -6.17 6.44
CA ALA A 28 -1.65 -6.99 5.93
C ALA A 28 -1.96 -8.50 5.99
N GLU A 29 -2.78 -8.91 6.96
CA GLU A 29 -3.05 -10.33 7.24
C GLU A 29 -4.41 -10.83 6.72
N HIS A 30 -5.39 -9.93 6.53
CA HIS A 30 -6.75 -10.34 6.20
C HIS A 30 -7.17 -10.01 4.78
N GLY A 31 -7.67 -11.00 4.12
CA GLY A 31 -8.43 -10.87 2.88
C GLY A 31 -7.61 -10.90 1.62
N LEU A 32 -6.33 -10.62 1.66
CA LEU A 32 -5.47 -10.74 0.50
C LEU A 32 -4.97 -12.17 0.33
N MET A 33 -4.60 -12.82 1.43
CA MET A 33 -4.06 -14.18 1.42
C MET A 33 -5.16 -15.25 1.41
N GLU A 34 -6.31 -15.02 2.03
CA GLU A 34 -7.42 -15.99 2.03
C GLU A 34 -8.17 -16.09 0.68
N GLY A 35 -7.98 -15.11 -0.20
CA GLY A 35 -8.61 -15.08 -1.52
C GLY A 35 -7.70 -15.38 -2.68
N TRP A 36 -6.42 -15.56 -2.44
CA TRP A 36 -5.45 -15.83 -3.50
C TRP A 36 -5.44 -17.32 -3.82
N LYS A 37 -6.14 -17.68 -4.84
CA LYS A 37 -6.04 -19.00 -5.46
C LYS A 37 -5.40 -18.81 -6.83
N VAL A 38 -4.55 -19.73 -7.17
CA VAL A 38 -4.07 -19.89 -8.55
C VAL A 38 -5.07 -20.83 -9.22
N ASP A 39 -5.71 -20.39 -10.27
CA ASP A 39 -6.59 -21.24 -11.07
C ASP A 39 -5.78 -22.30 -11.85
N ASP A 40 -6.49 -23.23 -12.49
CA ASP A 40 -5.85 -24.34 -13.24
C ASP A 40 -5.01 -23.84 -14.43
N GLU A 41 -5.18 -22.59 -14.84
CA GLU A 41 -4.39 -21.93 -15.88
C GLU A 41 -3.24 -21.07 -15.33
N GLY A 42 -3.00 -21.11 -14.00
CA GLY A 42 -1.92 -20.36 -13.37
C GLY A 42 -2.22 -18.88 -13.12
N ARG A 43 -3.47 -18.45 -13.25
CA ARG A 43 -3.89 -17.07 -12.99
C ARG A 43 -4.29 -16.91 -11.52
N MET A 44 -3.98 -15.78 -10.96
CA MET A 44 -4.35 -15.45 -9.57
C MET A 44 -5.83 -15.03 -9.51
N GLU A 45 -6.65 -15.83 -8.83
CA GLU A 45 -8.00 -15.41 -8.46
C GLU A 45 -7.96 -14.42 -7.28
N GLY A 46 -8.81 -13.44 -7.32
CA GLY A 46 -9.00 -12.48 -6.21
C GLY A 46 -8.29 -11.15 -6.39
N TRP A 47 -7.43 -10.99 -7.41
CA TRP A 47 -6.77 -9.73 -7.70
C TRP A 47 -7.76 -8.58 -8.01
N GLU A 48 -8.91 -8.90 -8.59
CA GLU A 48 -9.96 -7.90 -8.84
C GLU A 48 -10.54 -7.34 -7.54
N ARG A 49 -10.71 -8.18 -6.52
CA ARG A 49 -11.17 -7.72 -5.20
C ARG A 49 -10.14 -6.82 -4.54
N LEU A 50 -8.86 -7.16 -4.66
CA LEU A 50 -7.78 -6.30 -4.19
C LEU A 50 -7.77 -4.96 -4.92
N ALA A 51 -7.81 -4.99 -6.25
CA ALA A 51 -7.83 -3.79 -7.07
C ALA A 51 -9.05 -2.90 -6.73
N GLN A 52 -10.23 -3.50 -6.54
CA GLN A 52 -11.42 -2.77 -6.14
C GLN A 52 -11.28 -2.18 -4.74
N HIS A 53 -10.76 -2.94 -3.78
CA HIS A 53 -10.53 -2.44 -2.42
C HIS A 53 -9.56 -1.26 -2.39
N VAL A 54 -8.46 -1.33 -3.13
CA VAL A 54 -7.51 -0.22 -3.29
C VAL A 54 -8.21 1.01 -3.89
N ARG A 55 -9.00 0.82 -4.95
CA ARG A 55 -9.78 1.91 -5.56
C ARG A 55 -10.76 2.53 -4.60
N ASP A 56 -11.47 1.72 -3.80
CA ASP A 56 -12.42 2.20 -2.82
C ASP A 56 -11.74 3.02 -1.71
N VAL A 57 -10.60 2.56 -1.22
CA VAL A 57 -9.82 3.27 -0.20
C VAL A 57 -9.31 4.61 -0.72
N PHE A 58 -8.60 4.61 -1.84
CA PHE A 58 -8.00 5.82 -2.40
C PHE A 58 -9.05 6.75 -3.03
N GLY A 59 -10.09 6.19 -3.64
CA GLY A 59 -11.20 6.96 -4.20
C GLY A 59 -11.95 7.79 -3.14
N ARG A 60 -12.14 7.24 -1.93
CA ARG A 60 -12.70 8.02 -0.80
C ARG A 60 -11.84 9.23 -0.40
N MET A 61 -10.56 9.16 -0.65
CA MET A 61 -9.62 10.26 -0.42
C MET A 61 -9.52 11.24 -1.61
N GLY A 62 -10.20 10.93 -2.72
CA GLY A 62 -10.21 11.77 -3.92
C GLY A 62 -9.11 11.43 -4.93
N PHE A 63 -8.46 10.28 -4.80
CA PHE A 63 -7.40 9.86 -5.73
C PHE A 63 -7.96 8.91 -6.80
N GLY A 64 -7.52 9.10 -8.04
CA GLY A 64 -7.72 8.16 -9.13
C GLY A 64 -6.65 7.07 -9.17
N ASP A 65 -6.77 6.13 -10.11
CA ASP A 65 -5.86 4.98 -10.24
C ASP A 65 -4.38 5.41 -10.37
N ARG A 66 -4.11 6.44 -11.15
CA ARG A 66 -2.75 6.93 -11.37
C ARG A 66 -2.10 7.46 -10.09
N GLU A 67 -2.85 8.24 -9.33
CA GLU A 67 -2.37 8.79 -8.05
C GLU A 67 -2.25 7.68 -7.00
N ALA A 68 -3.19 6.73 -6.95
CA ALA A 68 -3.13 5.59 -6.06
C ALA A 68 -1.88 4.73 -6.33
N VAL A 69 -1.58 4.42 -7.59
CA VAL A 69 -0.36 3.71 -7.98
C VAL A 69 0.89 4.50 -7.58
N ALA A 70 0.93 5.80 -7.83
CA ALA A 70 2.07 6.64 -7.47
C ALA A 70 2.31 6.67 -5.95
N LEU A 71 1.24 6.75 -5.15
CA LEU A 71 1.31 6.72 -3.69
C LEU A 71 1.77 5.37 -3.16
N LEU A 72 1.21 4.28 -3.68
CA LEU A 72 1.57 2.92 -3.27
C LEU A 72 3.02 2.59 -3.64
N CYS A 73 3.39 2.78 -4.90
CA CYS A 73 4.75 2.51 -5.36
C CYS A 73 5.78 3.44 -4.70
N GLY A 74 5.45 4.73 -4.56
CA GLY A 74 6.32 5.69 -3.89
C GLY A 74 6.48 5.43 -2.39
N GLY A 75 5.46 4.90 -1.73
CA GLY A 75 5.51 4.49 -0.34
C GLY A 75 6.36 3.24 -0.13
N HIS A 76 6.18 2.24 -0.98
CA HIS A 76 6.86 0.95 -0.86
C HIS A 76 8.35 0.98 -1.21
N VAL A 77 8.88 2.04 -1.81
CA VAL A 77 10.34 2.18 -1.97
C VAL A 77 11.06 2.49 -0.65
N TYR A 78 10.32 2.83 0.40
CA TYR A 78 10.91 3.13 1.71
C TYR A 78 10.62 2.07 2.76
N GLY A 79 11.60 1.89 3.65
CA GLY A 79 11.41 1.11 4.86
C GLY A 79 11.33 -0.40 4.63
N ARG A 80 10.69 -1.07 5.55
CA ARG A 80 10.61 -2.54 5.58
C ARG A 80 9.42 -3.03 6.39
N CYS A 81 9.04 -4.29 6.15
CA CYS A 81 8.15 -5.05 7.03
C CYS A 81 8.87 -5.53 8.28
N HIS A 82 8.11 -5.68 9.35
CA HIS A 82 8.53 -6.27 10.62
C HIS A 82 7.59 -7.41 11.00
N VAL A 83 8.17 -8.54 11.40
CA VAL A 83 7.41 -9.77 11.69
C VAL A 83 6.30 -9.55 12.72
N GLU A 84 6.61 -8.81 13.78
CA GLU A 84 5.68 -8.55 14.88
C GLU A 84 4.47 -7.69 14.45
N SER A 85 4.60 -6.94 13.35
CA SER A 85 3.56 -6.03 12.87
C SER A 85 2.75 -6.56 11.71
N SER A 86 3.37 -7.35 10.84
CA SER A 86 2.75 -7.79 9.57
C SER A 86 2.90 -9.27 9.27
N GLY A 87 3.68 -10.01 10.05
CA GLY A 87 4.05 -11.40 9.73
C GLY A 87 5.14 -11.53 8.66
N TYR A 88 5.51 -10.44 8.00
CA TYR A 88 6.55 -10.41 6.96
C TYR A 88 7.82 -9.71 7.44
N ASN A 89 8.95 -10.03 6.81
CA ASN A 89 10.24 -9.45 7.14
C ASN A 89 11.00 -8.99 5.90
N GLY A 90 11.54 -7.80 5.95
CA GLY A 90 12.43 -7.27 4.93
C GLY A 90 11.90 -6.04 4.19
N ALA A 91 12.75 -5.47 3.37
CA ALA A 91 12.41 -4.38 2.48
C ALA A 91 11.73 -4.92 1.21
N TRP A 92 10.97 -4.05 0.54
CA TRP A 92 10.34 -4.38 -0.75
C TRP A 92 11.26 -4.12 -1.94
N VAL A 93 12.36 -3.41 -1.72
CA VAL A 93 13.33 -3.01 -2.74
C VAL A 93 14.75 -3.17 -2.23
N GLU A 94 15.73 -3.17 -3.11
CA GLU A 94 17.14 -3.31 -2.74
C GLU A 94 17.66 -2.10 -1.96
N ASN A 95 17.19 -0.88 -2.34
CA ASN A 95 17.65 0.38 -1.75
C ASN A 95 16.55 1.13 -0.99
N PRO A 96 16.10 0.66 0.17
CA PRO A 96 14.89 1.16 0.86
C PRO A 96 15.04 2.53 1.52
N THR A 97 16.11 3.25 1.27
CA THR A 97 16.35 4.61 1.77
C THR A 97 16.40 5.65 0.64
N ILE A 98 16.24 5.22 -0.60
CA ILE A 98 16.31 6.09 -1.78
C ILE A 98 14.96 6.14 -2.46
N PHE A 99 14.44 7.34 -2.73
CA PHE A 99 13.22 7.50 -3.52
C PHE A 99 13.49 7.17 -4.99
N SER A 100 12.87 6.12 -5.49
CA SER A 100 13.04 5.61 -6.86
C SER A 100 11.73 5.01 -7.39
N ASN A 101 11.76 4.48 -8.59
CA ASN A 101 10.68 3.67 -9.15
C ASN A 101 10.96 2.16 -9.06
N GLU A 102 11.92 1.75 -8.25
CA GLU A 102 12.39 0.37 -8.12
C GLU A 102 11.21 -0.59 -7.82
N TYR A 103 10.40 -0.30 -6.80
CA TYR A 103 9.24 -1.13 -6.47
C TYR A 103 8.29 -1.37 -7.66
N ALA A 104 8.00 -0.33 -8.44
CA ALA A 104 7.14 -0.47 -9.60
C ALA A 104 7.83 -1.24 -10.76
N ALA A 105 9.14 -1.12 -10.89
CA ALA A 105 9.91 -1.84 -11.89
C ALA A 105 9.97 -3.33 -11.56
N ASP A 106 10.21 -3.69 -10.29
CA ASP A 106 10.25 -5.07 -9.81
C ASP A 106 8.88 -5.73 -9.96
N MET A 107 7.80 -5.03 -9.57
CA MET A 107 6.42 -5.50 -9.76
C MET A 107 6.04 -5.87 -11.19
N ILE A 108 6.68 -5.24 -12.18
CA ILE A 108 6.39 -5.47 -13.60
C ILE A 108 7.40 -6.44 -14.23
N GLY A 109 8.64 -6.43 -13.75
CA GLY A 109 9.76 -7.10 -14.39
C GLY A 109 10.15 -8.44 -13.77
N ASP A 110 9.83 -8.67 -12.52
CA ASP A 110 10.21 -9.90 -11.82
C ASP A 110 9.17 -11.01 -12.06
N GLU A 111 9.64 -12.26 -12.05
CA GLU A 111 8.78 -13.44 -11.97
C GLU A 111 8.41 -13.67 -10.50
N TRP A 112 7.10 -13.77 -10.23
CA TRP A 112 6.53 -13.94 -8.89
C TRP A 112 6.06 -15.38 -8.65
#